data_2e5d3dc891ce7caa745ca8e2e0188092
#
_entry.id   2e5d3dc891ce7caa745ca8e2e0188092
#
_cell.length_a   1.000
_cell.length_b   1.000
_cell.length_c   1.000
_cell.angle_alpha   90.00
_cell.angle_beta   90.00
_cell.angle_gamma   90.00
#
_symmetry.space_group_name_H-M   'P 1'
#
loop_
_entity.id
_entity.type
_entity.pdbx_description
1 polymer ?
#
loop_
_entity_poly.entity_id
_entity_poly.type
_entity_poly.pdbx_seq_one_letter_code
_entity_poly.pdbx_strand_id
1 'polypeptide(L)' 'MQDSKLTLTDAPRALAAHGLATTYHRLWVAIIAGQVPAERVGKRWHVREDDLPIIAETLKRGV' A
#
# COMPACT_ATOMS: atom_id res chain seq x y z
N MET A 1 7.12 10.23 -17.35
CA MET A 1 6.90 9.94 -16.27
C MET A 1 6.99 8.63 -15.81
N GLN A 2 7.34 8.34 -14.68
CA GLN A 2 7.61 7.08 -14.24
C GLN A 2 6.53 6.59 -13.48
N ASP A 3 6.05 5.43 -13.71
CA ASP A 3 5.10 4.80 -12.90
C ASP A 3 5.85 4.10 -11.83
N SER A 4 6.03 4.75 -10.73
CA SER A 4 6.73 4.14 -9.62
C SER A 4 5.80 3.23 -8.88
N LYS A 5 6.02 1.97 -9.04
CA LYS A 5 5.25 0.95 -8.34
C LYS A 5 6.13 0.29 -7.31
N LEU A 6 5.56 0.06 -6.15
CA LEU A 6 6.29 -0.60 -5.07
C LEU A 6 5.72 -1.97 -4.85
N THR A 7 6.61 -2.92 -4.57
CA THR A 7 6.13 -4.24 -4.19
C THR A 7 5.51 -4.14 -2.82
N LEU A 8 4.68 -5.13 -2.51
CA LEU A 8 4.04 -5.14 -1.20
C LEU A 8 5.06 -5.23 -0.08
N THR A 9 6.21 -5.78 -0.36
CA THR A 9 7.28 -5.87 0.63
C THR A 9 7.85 -4.49 0.96
N ASP A 10 7.94 -3.62 -0.05
CA ASP A 10 8.49 -2.29 0.15
C ASP A 10 7.46 -1.27 0.58
N ALA A 11 6.20 -1.56 0.36
CA ALA A 11 5.14 -0.60 0.65
C ALA A 11 5.07 -0.17 2.11
N PRO A 12 5.19 -1.09 3.09
CA PRO A 12 5.14 -0.64 4.49
C PRO A 12 6.23 0.36 4.84
N ARG A 13 7.42 0.19 4.26
CA ARG A 13 8.50 1.12 4.50
C ARG A 13 8.16 2.50 3.92
N ALA A 14 7.60 2.52 2.72
CA ALA A 14 7.22 3.77 2.10
C ALA A 14 6.08 4.43 2.87
N LEU A 15 5.14 3.64 3.40
CA LEU A 15 4.05 4.18 4.19
C LEU A 15 4.54 4.76 5.50
N ALA A 16 5.60 4.21 6.06
CA ALA A 16 6.18 4.77 7.27
C ALA A 16 6.66 6.19 7.02
N ALA A 17 7.15 6.48 5.82
CA ALA A 17 7.57 7.82 5.47
C ALA A 17 6.38 8.78 5.40
N HIS A 18 5.17 8.26 5.24
CA HIS A 18 3.96 9.06 5.25
C HIS A 18 3.28 9.05 6.63
N GLY A 19 3.99 8.59 7.63
CA GLY A 19 3.48 8.64 8.99
C GLY A 19 2.59 7.48 9.38
N LEU A 20 2.61 6.41 8.62
CA LEU A 20 1.79 5.26 8.93
C LEU A 20 2.65 4.05 9.23
N ALA A 21 2.51 3.52 10.43
CA ALA A 21 3.20 2.30 10.80
C ALA A 21 2.29 1.13 10.51
N THR A 22 2.68 0.31 9.57
CA THR A 22 1.89 -0.87 9.23
C THR A 22 2.82 -2.02 8.90
N THR A 23 2.26 -3.19 8.76
CA THR A 23 3.04 -4.38 8.41
C THR A 23 2.59 -4.92 7.07
N TYR A 24 3.41 -5.80 6.53
CA TYR A 24 3.08 -6.45 5.28
C TYR A 24 1.72 -7.15 5.39
N HIS A 25 1.51 -7.85 6.48
CA HIS A 25 0.28 -8.63 6.65
C HIS A 25 -0.96 -7.71 6.68
N ARG A 26 -0.86 -6.63 7.42
CA ARG A 26 -1.99 -5.71 7.52
C ARG A 26 -2.31 -5.09 6.18
N LEU A 27 -1.27 -4.71 5.45
CA LEU A 27 -1.46 -4.12 4.15
C LEU A 27 -2.06 -5.14 3.18
N TRP A 28 -1.60 -6.37 3.25
CA TRP A 28 -2.12 -7.43 2.40
C TRP A 28 -3.61 -7.66 2.65
N VAL A 29 -3.98 -7.71 3.92
CA VAL A 29 -5.39 -7.89 4.28
C VAL A 29 -6.24 -6.74 3.75
N ALA A 30 -5.75 -5.51 3.87
CA ALA A 30 -6.48 -4.36 3.37
C ALA A 30 -6.66 -4.42 1.85
N ILE A 31 -5.65 -4.88 1.16
CA ILE A 31 -5.73 -5.02 -0.29
C ILE A 31 -6.74 -6.07 -0.69
N ILE A 32 -6.70 -7.22 -0.04
CA ILE A 32 -7.62 -8.31 -0.35
C ILE A 32 -9.07 -7.90 -0.03
N ALA A 33 -9.24 -7.11 1.02
CA ALA A 33 -10.56 -6.63 1.38
C ALA A 33 -11.06 -5.51 0.49
N GLY A 34 -10.19 -5.00 -0.38
CA GLY A 34 -10.60 -3.93 -1.28
C GLY A 34 -10.62 -2.56 -0.65
N GLN A 35 -9.94 -2.40 0.47
CA GLN A 35 -9.96 -1.12 1.17
C GLN A 35 -8.97 -0.12 0.62
N VAL A 36 -7.91 -0.58 0.01
CA VAL A 36 -6.89 0.31 -0.55
C VAL A 36 -6.62 -0.07 -1.99
N PRO A 37 -6.22 0.89 -2.81
CA PRO A 37 -5.93 0.62 -4.21
C PRO A 37 -4.62 -0.15 -4.34
N ALA A 38 -4.63 -1.16 -5.17
CA ALA A 38 -3.44 -1.94 -5.45
C ALA A 38 -3.61 -2.59 -6.81
N GLU A 39 -2.52 -3.00 -7.37
CA GLU A 39 -2.54 -3.61 -8.67
C GLU A 39 -1.84 -4.97 -8.61
N ARG A 40 -2.42 -5.96 -9.22
CA ARG A 40 -1.79 -7.27 -9.25
C ARG A 40 -1.09 -7.46 -10.59
N VAL A 41 0.20 -7.65 -10.51
CA VAL A 41 1.00 -7.87 -11.70
C VAL A 41 1.62 -9.24 -11.57
N GLY A 42 1.17 -10.16 -12.41
CA GLY A 42 1.61 -11.53 -12.30
C GLY A 42 1.12 -12.13 -11.00
N LYS A 43 2.03 -12.60 -10.20
CA LYS A 43 1.68 -13.23 -8.93
C LYS A 43 1.92 -12.31 -7.74
N ARG A 44 2.24 -11.04 -7.99
CA ARG A 44 2.58 -10.14 -6.91
C ARG A 44 1.70 -8.93 -6.90
N TRP A 45 1.45 -8.42 -5.71
CA TRP A 45 0.71 -7.19 -5.57
C TRP A 45 1.67 -6.03 -5.55
N HIS A 46 1.26 -4.94 -6.19
CA HIS A 46 2.04 -3.71 -6.21
C HIS A 46 1.14 -2.55 -5.84
N VAL A 47 1.70 -1.54 -5.22
CA VAL A 47 0.97 -0.30 -4.95
C VAL A 47 1.71 0.82 -5.67
N ARG A 48 0.96 1.80 -6.10
CA ARG A 48 1.55 2.93 -6.80
C ARG A 48 2.01 3.96 -5.79
N GLU A 49 3.15 4.55 -6.09
CA GLU A 49 3.68 5.57 -5.21
C GLU A 49 2.71 6.72 -5.04
N ASP A 50 2.00 7.07 -6.10
CA ASP A 50 1.02 8.15 -6.04
C ASP A 50 -0.15 7.83 -5.14
N ASP A 51 -0.38 6.57 -4.87
CA ASP A 51 -1.49 6.15 -4.03
C ASP A 51 -1.10 6.04 -2.56
N LEU A 52 0.17 6.19 -2.24
CA LEU A 52 0.61 6.05 -0.86
C LEU A 52 -0.10 6.99 0.11
N PRO A 53 -0.30 8.27 -0.23
CA PRO A 53 -1.04 9.15 0.67
C PRO A 53 -2.46 8.66 0.92
N ILE A 54 -3.12 8.16 -0.12
CA ILE A 54 -4.47 7.65 0.00
C ILE A 54 -4.51 6.41 0.87
N ILE A 55 -3.55 5.51 0.68
CA ILE A 55 -3.46 4.30 1.46
C ILE A 55 -3.21 4.64 2.93
N ALA A 56 -2.30 5.57 3.18
CA ALA A 56 -1.99 5.96 4.54
C ALA A 56 -3.21 6.56 5.23
N GLU A 57 -3.96 7.39 4.50
CA GLU A 57 -5.15 8.01 5.06
C GLU A 57 -6.19 6.95 5.40
N THR A 58 -6.40 6.02 4.48
CA THR A 58 -7.40 4.98 4.65
C THR A 58 -7.09 4.11 5.85
N LEU A 59 -5.84 3.70 5.98
CA LEU A 59 -5.45 2.82 7.06
C LEU A 59 -5.41 3.53 8.41
N LYS A 60 -5.12 4.84 8.40
CA LYS A 60 -5.15 5.58 9.64
C LYS A 60 -6.54 5.73 10.20
N ARG A 61 -7.52 5.77 9.31
CA ARG A 61 -8.86 6.00 9.76
C ARG A 61 -9.49 4.85 10.41
N GLY A 62 -9.03 3.74 10.24
CA GLY A 62 -9.79 2.88 10.77
C GLY A 62 -9.88 1.62 10.75
N VAL A 63 -8.92 1.44 10.58
CA VAL A 63 -9.01 0.09 10.54
C VAL A 63 -8.41 -0.61 11.69
#